data_4795aba2015f567d59f7767835b7de68
#
_entry.id   4795aba2015f567d59f7767835b7de68
#
_cell.length_a   1.000
_cell.length_b   1.000
_cell.length_c   1.000
_cell.angle_alpha   90.00
_cell.angle_beta   90.00
_cell.angle_gamma   90.00
#
_symmetry.space_group_name_H-M   'P 1'
#
loop_
_entity.id
_entity.type
_entity.pdbx_description
1 polymer ?
#
loop_
_entity_poly.entity_id
_entity_poly.type
_entity_poly.pdbx_seq_one_letter_code
_entity_poly.pdbx_strand_id
1 'polypeptide(L)'
;ADSALYDACHSLGKSIVDVSFFNDVLLYHDDTRQDTKYLVDEKLTPETVKELCRETGTDAVISLDRLLFRMEKDVVAFAEGFVVGGVDIEITGVVRGYLPGRDNPLATVYVQDSVFWSESADNMELLKLYLPSPDEALRAAGQYIGRKVTPNFVPHWDNESRWFYKGEGARWKEATAYALSDKWEEAASRWKHVYENSSRWKERAKAASNLALFYEMKTQLKDAYDWAAKSYEIFNNKKGEDYNYTKMQRLYVEALGKRIRSDQKLNKQFGE
;
A
#
# COMPACT_ATOMS: atom_id res chain seq x y z
N ALA A 1 15.40 -22.41 -2.57
CA ALA A 1 14.59 -21.78 -1.52
C ALA A 1 15.45 -20.82 -0.68
N ASP A 2 16.59 -21.27 -0.18
CA ASP A 2 17.45 -20.46 0.73
C ASP A 2 17.95 -19.18 0.08
N SER A 3 18.32 -19.21 -1.21
CA SER A 3 18.71 -18.00 -1.94
C SER A 3 17.59 -16.97 -2.06
N ALA A 4 16.34 -17.39 -2.24
CA ALA A 4 15.20 -16.47 -2.32
C ALA A 4 14.87 -15.83 -0.96
N LEU A 5 15.03 -16.59 0.14
CA LEU A 5 14.89 -16.05 1.51
C LEU A 5 15.98 -15.04 1.80
N TYR A 6 17.22 -15.36 1.46
CA TYR A 6 18.35 -14.41 1.58
C TYR A 6 18.10 -13.14 0.75
N ASP A 7 17.69 -13.30 -0.51
CA ASP A 7 17.40 -12.15 -1.38
C ASP A 7 16.24 -11.30 -0.83
N ALA A 8 15.24 -11.90 -0.17
CA ALA A 8 14.16 -11.17 0.50
C ALA A 8 14.68 -10.34 1.69
N CYS A 9 15.47 -10.95 2.58
CA CYS A 9 16.10 -10.26 3.72
C CYS A 9 17.03 -9.14 3.25
N HIS A 10 17.90 -9.42 2.28
CA HIS A 10 18.84 -8.45 1.74
C HIS A 10 18.12 -7.27 1.08
N SER A 11 17.07 -7.55 0.29
CA SER A 11 16.27 -6.51 -0.38
C SER A 11 15.49 -5.65 0.62
N LEU A 12 14.94 -6.25 1.69
CA LEU A 12 14.31 -5.53 2.79
C LEU A 12 15.31 -4.61 3.49
N GLY A 13 16.46 -5.14 3.90
CA GLY A 13 17.51 -4.37 4.56
C GLY A 13 18.00 -3.19 3.69
N LYS A 14 18.29 -3.46 2.41
CA LYS A 14 18.68 -2.42 1.45
C LYS A 14 17.61 -1.34 1.33
N SER A 15 16.34 -1.72 1.17
CA SER A 15 15.25 -0.75 1.03
C SER A 15 15.03 0.09 2.29
N ILE A 16 15.29 -0.46 3.48
CA ILE A 16 15.26 0.29 4.74
C ILE A 16 16.40 1.31 4.80
N VAL A 17 17.62 0.91 4.39
CA VAL A 17 18.79 1.82 4.30
C VAL A 17 18.51 2.98 3.35
N ASP A 18 17.91 2.70 2.19
CA ASP A 18 17.60 3.71 1.17
C ASP A 18 16.67 4.83 1.69
N VAL A 19 15.82 4.53 2.68
CA VAL A 19 14.93 5.52 3.34
C VAL A 19 15.67 6.39 4.34
N SER A 20 16.84 5.95 4.85
CA SER A 20 17.66 6.67 5.85
C SER A 20 16.90 7.05 7.13
N PHE A 21 15.94 6.23 7.55
CA PHE A 21 15.18 6.43 8.80
C PHE A 21 15.92 5.88 10.02
N PHE A 22 16.53 4.70 9.89
CA PHE A 22 17.37 4.11 10.91
C PHE A 22 18.83 4.55 10.73
N ASN A 23 19.58 4.65 11.83
CA ASN A 23 20.99 5.04 11.79
C ASN A 23 21.84 3.99 11.08
N ASP A 24 21.53 2.70 11.31
CA ASP A 24 22.22 1.57 10.70
C ASP A 24 21.26 0.38 10.55
N VAL A 25 21.59 -0.52 9.62
CA VAL A 25 20.82 -1.75 9.35
C VAL A 25 21.80 -2.90 9.17
N LEU A 26 21.73 -3.86 10.06
CA LEU A 26 22.57 -5.05 10.04
C LEU A 26 21.76 -6.24 9.50
N LEU A 27 22.31 -6.96 8.53
CA LEU A 27 21.77 -8.22 8.07
C LEU A 27 22.39 -9.36 8.90
N TYR A 28 21.55 -9.99 9.73
CA TYR A 28 21.95 -11.14 10.54
C TYR A 28 21.95 -12.41 9.68
N HIS A 29 23.04 -13.16 9.70
CA HIS A 29 23.27 -14.27 8.79
C HIS A 29 23.01 -15.66 9.40
N ASP A 30 22.98 -15.75 10.73
CA ASP A 30 22.76 -17.01 11.39
C ASP A 30 21.27 -17.34 11.52
N ASP A 31 20.95 -18.63 11.53
CA ASP A 31 19.60 -19.12 11.71
C ASP A 31 19.12 -18.79 13.14
N THR A 32 18.12 -17.95 13.24
CA THR A 32 17.49 -17.60 14.53
C THR A 32 16.57 -18.71 15.06
N ARG A 33 16.37 -19.76 14.28
CA ARG A 33 15.52 -20.91 14.58
C ARG A 33 16.28 -22.21 14.36
N GLN A 34 16.29 -23.07 15.39
CA GLN A 34 16.95 -24.38 15.31
C GLN A 34 16.19 -25.38 14.44
N ASP A 35 14.95 -25.14 14.15
CA ASP A 35 14.08 -25.99 13.36
C ASP A 35 13.64 -25.19 12.12
N THR A 36 14.23 -25.52 11.00
CA THR A 36 14.09 -24.92 9.66
C THR A 36 12.67 -24.96 9.08
N LYS A 37 11.65 -24.93 9.92
CA LYS A 37 10.26 -24.98 9.48
C LYS A 37 9.68 -23.57 9.31
N TYR A 38 10.24 -22.79 8.38
CA TYR A 38 9.58 -21.58 7.85
C TYR A 38 8.15 -21.85 7.35
N LEU A 39 7.69 -23.08 7.43
CA LEU A 39 6.33 -23.51 7.13
C LEU A 39 5.34 -23.10 8.24
N VAL A 40 5.79 -22.99 9.46
CA VAL A 40 4.96 -22.65 10.62
C VAL A 40 5.13 -21.17 10.97
N ASP A 41 4.02 -20.47 11.21
CA ASP A 41 4.05 -19.10 11.70
C ASP A 41 4.41 -19.11 13.20
N GLU A 42 5.68 -18.92 13.49
CA GLU A 42 6.22 -18.88 14.86
C GLU A 42 6.90 -17.55 15.13
N LYS A 43 6.56 -16.93 16.25
CA LYS A 43 7.17 -15.66 16.70
C LYS A 43 8.52 -15.92 17.35
N LEU A 44 9.44 -14.97 17.22
CA LEU A 44 10.63 -14.94 18.07
C LEU A 44 10.22 -14.75 19.53
N THR A 45 10.90 -15.46 20.43
CA THR A 45 10.67 -15.25 21.88
C THR A 45 11.27 -13.93 22.35
N PRO A 46 10.74 -13.30 23.41
CA PRO A 46 11.34 -12.08 23.97
C PRO A 46 12.82 -12.23 24.34
N GLU A 47 13.21 -13.43 24.82
CA GLU A 47 14.59 -13.77 25.16
C GLU A 47 15.47 -13.76 23.92
N THR A 48 15.05 -14.41 22.83
CA THR A 48 15.76 -14.43 21.55
C THR A 48 15.93 -13.01 21.01
N VAL A 49 14.88 -12.19 21.02
CA VAL A 49 14.96 -10.79 20.57
C VAL A 49 15.97 -9.99 21.39
N LYS A 50 15.92 -10.14 22.72
CA LYS A 50 16.86 -9.46 23.63
C LYS A 50 18.30 -9.88 23.40
N GLU A 51 18.53 -11.17 23.15
CA GLU A 51 19.84 -11.73 22.89
C GLU A 51 20.41 -11.20 21.57
N LEU A 52 19.63 -11.25 20.49
CA LEU A 52 19.99 -10.70 19.19
C LEU A 52 20.35 -9.23 19.27
N CYS A 53 19.50 -8.40 19.90
CA CYS A 53 19.80 -6.98 20.07
C CYS A 53 21.08 -6.73 20.89
N ARG A 54 21.33 -7.54 21.92
CA ARG A 54 22.56 -7.43 22.72
C ARG A 54 23.80 -7.83 21.94
N GLU A 55 23.73 -8.89 21.17
CA GLU A 55 24.84 -9.42 20.37
C GLU A 55 25.23 -8.47 19.22
N THR A 56 24.21 -7.94 18.54
CA THR A 56 24.40 -7.07 17.38
C THR A 56 24.51 -5.58 17.72
N GLY A 57 24.19 -5.18 18.95
CA GLY A 57 24.16 -3.78 19.35
C GLY A 57 23.00 -3.00 18.73
N THR A 58 21.92 -3.68 18.33
CA THR A 58 20.75 -3.06 17.68
C THR A 58 19.59 -2.85 18.67
N ASP A 59 18.70 -1.91 18.34
CA ASP A 59 17.53 -1.56 19.17
C ASP A 59 16.25 -2.31 18.75
N ALA A 60 16.24 -2.93 17.59
CA ALA A 60 15.09 -3.62 17.04
C ALA A 60 15.52 -4.77 16.12
N VAL A 61 14.60 -5.74 15.95
CA VAL A 61 14.77 -6.85 15.00
C VAL A 61 13.57 -6.86 14.04
N ILE A 62 13.83 -6.95 12.75
CA ILE A 62 12.81 -7.25 11.74
C ILE A 62 13.09 -8.67 11.24
N SER A 63 12.13 -9.58 11.41
CA SER A 63 12.28 -10.99 11.07
C SER A 63 11.28 -11.42 10.00
N LEU A 64 11.76 -12.18 9.03
CA LEU A 64 10.92 -12.96 8.11
C LEU A 64 10.52 -14.26 8.83
N ASP A 65 9.43 -14.21 9.61
CA ASP A 65 9.02 -15.34 10.44
C ASP A 65 8.45 -16.51 9.63
N ARG A 66 7.89 -16.22 8.49
CA ARG A 66 7.40 -17.19 7.51
C ARG A 66 7.50 -16.60 6.11
N LEU A 67 8.00 -17.37 5.16
CA LEU A 67 7.98 -16.99 3.75
C LEU A 67 7.96 -18.25 2.87
N LEU A 68 6.87 -18.41 2.13
CA LEU A 68 6.64 -19.55 1.25
C LEU A 68 6.44 -19.04 -0.17
N PHE A 69 7.05 -19.78 -1.09
CA PHE A 69 6.90 -19.57 -2.53
C PHE A 69 6.27 -20.81 -3.16
N ARG A 70 5.23 -20.62 -3.94
CA ARG A 70 4.62 -21.64 -4.78
C ARG A 70 4.78 -21.24 -6.23
N MET A 71 5.48 -22.05 -7.02
CA MET A 71 5.70 -21.79 -8.43
C MET A 71 4.75 -22.64 -9.27
N GLU A 72 4.07 -21.99 -10.21
CA GLU A 72 3.30 -22.64 -11.27
C GLU A 72 3.88 -22.24 -12.63
N LYS A 73 3.88 -23.17 -13.57
CA LYS A 73 4.28 -22.95 -14.95
C LYS A 73 3.20 -23.51 -15.86
N ASP A 74 2.84 -22.74 -16.85
CA ASP A 74 1.93 -23.15 -17.91
C ASP A 74 2.53 -22.85 -19.28
N VAL A 75 2.17 -23.66 -20.27
CA VAL A 75 2.54 -23.46 -21.66
C VAL A 75 1.37 -23.88 -22.53
N VAL A 76 1.02 -23.04 -23.47
CA VAL A 76 -0.03 -23.29 -24.46
C VAL A 76 0.57 -23.17 -25.86
N ALA A 77 0.41 -24.21 -26.66
CA ALA A 77 0.77 -24.17 -28.07
C ALA A 77 -0.45 -23.81 -28.93
N PHE A 78 -0.25 -22.88 -29.83
CA PHE A 78 -1.30 -22.40 -30.73
C PHE A 78 -1.15 -23.01 -32.13
N ALA A 79 -2.29 -23.24 -32.81
CA ALA A 79 -2.32 -23.84 -34.14
C ALA A 79 -1.62 -22.96 -35.19
N GLU A 80 -1.49 -21.68 -34.92
CA GLU A 80 -0.80 -20.70 -35.76
C GLU A 80 0.73 -20.84 -35.73
N GLY A 81 1.26 -21.76 -34.94
CA GLY A 81 2.68 -22.14 -34.94
C GLY A 81 3.52 -21.37 -33.91
N PHE A 82 2.91 -20.76 -32.91
CA PHE A 82 3.64 -20.16 -31.78
C PHE A 82 3.22 -20.78 -30.44
N VAL A 83 4.02 -20.55 -29.44
CA VAL A 83 3.80 -21.02 -28.06
C VAL A 83 3.77 -19.82 -27.12
N VAL A 84 2.89 -19.85 -26.14
CA VAL A 84 2.84 -18.87 -25.03
C VAL A 84 3.08 -19.62 -23.73
N GLY A 85 3.93 -19.10 -22.89
CA GLY A 85 4.19 -19.67 -21.57
C GLY A 85 4.18 -18.63 -20.48
N GLY A 86 3.89 -19.09 -19.27
CA GLY A 86 3.89 -18.29 -18.06
C GLY A 86 4.65 -18.95 -16.92
N VAL A 87 5.18 -18.12 -16.04
CA VAL A 87 5.71 -18.49 -14.73
C VAL A 87 5.03 -17.62 -13.71
N ASP A 88 4.32 -18.22 -12.76
CA ASP A 88 3.69 -17.53 -11.63
C ASP A 88 4.34 -17.99 -10.32
N ILE A 89 4.68 -17.02 -9.47
CA ILE A 89 5.20 -17.26 -8.12
C ILE A 89 4.22 -16.65 -7.13
N GLU A 90 3.41 -17.48 -6.49
CA GLU A 90 2.62 -17.09 -5.33
C GLU A 90 3.53 -16.96 -4.10
N ILE A 91 3.36 -15.87 -3.34
CA ILE A 91 4.15 -15.56 -2.16
C ILE A 91 3.19 -15.43 -0.97
N THR A 92 3.42 -16.24 0.06
CA THR A 92 2.73 -16.09 1.35
C THR A 92 3.74 -16.04 2.48
N GLY A 93 3.50 -15.14 3.45
CA GLY A 93 4.45 -15.01 4.55
C GLY A 93 3.98 -14.12 5.68
N VAL A 94 4.85 -14.04 6.70
CA VAL A 94 4.67 -13.18 7.86
C VAL A 94 6.01 -12.52 8.17
N VAL A 95 6.00 -11.20 8.24
CA VAL A 95 7.16 -10.38 8.62
C VAL A 95 6.80 -9.63 9.89
N ARG A 96 7.68 -9.64 10.89
CA ARG A 96 7.43 -8.98 12.16
C ARG A 96 8.58 -8.07 12.57
N GLY A 97 8.21 -6.95 13.20
CA GLY A 97 9.13 -6.06 13.88
C GLY A 97 9.06 -6.28 15.39
N TYR A 98 10.20 -6.44 16.02
CA TYR A 98 10.33 -6.71 17.45
C TYR A 98 11.19 -5.66 18.13
N LEU A 99 10.84 -5.36 19.39
CA LEU A 99 11.65 -4.56 20.31
C LEU A 99 12.01 -5.38 21.53
N PRO A 100 13.22 -5.26 22.07
CA PRO A 100 13.62 -5.95 23.27
C PRO A 100 12.73 -5.53 24.46
N GLY A 101 12.40 -6.51 25.32
CA GLY A 101 11.55 -6.26 26.48
C GLY A 101 10.03 -6.20 26.22
N ARG A 102 9.58 -6.54 25.00
CA ARG A 102 8.15 -6.69 24.70
C ARG A 102 7.79 -8.14 24.43
N ASP A 103 6.68 -8.60 24.99
CA ASP A 103 6.16 -9.96 24.78
C ASP A 103 5.54 -10.17 23.41
N ASN A 104 5.10 -9.10 22.77
CA ASN A 104 4.48 -9.14 21.45
C ASN A 104 5.22 -8.27 20.44
N PRO A 105 5.22 -8.67 19.16
CA PRO A 105 5.80 -7.85 18.10
C PRO A 105 5.16 -6.46 18.05
N LEU A 106 5.99 -5.45 17.74
CA LEU A 106 5.52 -4.08 17.52
C LEU A 106 4.65 -3.97 16.26
N ALA A 107 5.05 -4.71 15.22
CA ALA A 107 4.34 -4.77 13.94
C ALA A 107 4.28 -6.22 13.44
N THR A 108 3.19 -6.58 12.79
CA THR A 108 3.03 -7.86 12.08
C THR A 108 2.43 -7.58 10.71
N VAL A 109 3.12 -8.00 9.68
CA VAL A 109 2.74 -7.85 8.27
C VAL A 109 2.47 -9.23 7.70
N TYR A 110 1.24 -9.47 7.29
CA TYR A 110 0.87 -10.67 6.54
C TYR A 110 1.04 -10.40 5.05
N VAL A 111 1.77 -11.28 4.39
CA VAL A 111 2.06 -11.19 2.96
C VAL A 111 1.23 -12.21 2.22
N GLN A 112 0.52 -11.75 1.20
CA GLN A 112 -0.11 -12.59 0.18
C GLN A 112 -0.04 -11.82 -1.15
N ASP A 113 0.75 -12.34 -2.08
CA ASP A 113 1.00 -11.68 -3.36
C ASP A 113 1.48 -12.66 -4.41
N SER A 114 1.64 -12.21 -5.66
CA SER A 114 2.26 -12.99 -6.72
C SER A 114 3.13 -12.14 -7.64
N VAL A 115 4.10 -12.80 -8.30
CA VAL A 115 4.91 -12.23 -9.36
C VAL A 115 4.79 -13.12 -10.58
N PHE A 116 4.48 -12.52 -11.73
CA PHE A 116 4.14 -13.23 -12.94
C PHE A 116 4.99 -12.76 -14.13
N TRP A 117 5.41 -13.73 -14.94
CA TRP A 117 6.06 -13.52 -16.24
C TRP A 117 5.28 -14.26 -17.32
N SER A 118 5.09 -13.63 -18.47
CA SER A 118 4.47 -14.26 -19.64
C SER A 118 5.19 -13.83 -20.91
N GLU A 119 5.51 -14.80 -21.74
CA GLU A 119 6.21 -14.59 -23.00
C GLU A 119 5.61 -15.46 -24.11
N SER A 120 5.82 -15.03 -25.35
CA SER A 120 5.47 -15.80 -26.55
C SER A 120 6.69 -16.00 -27.44
N ALA A 121 6.78 -17.16 -28.07
CA ALA A 121 7.88 -17.47 -28.96
C ALA A 121 7.43 -18.42 -30.09
N ASP A 122 8.23 -18.49 -31.17
CA ASP A 122 7.96 -19.36 -32.30
C ASP A 122 8.12 -20.87 -31.96
N ASN A 123 8.83 -21.18 -30.90
CA ASN A 123 9.01 -22.56 -30.42
C ASN A 123 9.37 -22.62 -28.94
N MET A 124 9.34 -23.86 -28.40
CA MET A 124 9.61 -24.13 -26.97
C MET A 124 11.03 -23.78 -26.51
N GLU A 125 12.02 -23.86 -27.40
CA GLU A 125 13.42 -23.60 -27.06
C GLU A 125 13.63 -22.12 -26.85
N LEU A 126 13.08 -21.28 -27.73
CA LEU A 126 13.08 -19.83 -27.58
C LEU A 126 12.27 -19.38 -26.37
N LEU A 127 11.11 -19.99 -26.14
CA LEU A 127 10.28 -19.67 -24.98
C LEU A 127 11.04 -19.88 -23.65
N LYS A 128 11.82 -20.97 -23.55
CA LYS A 128 12.65 -21.23 -22.36
C LYS A 128 13.77 -20.20 -22.16
N LEU A 129 14.22 -19.55 -23.22
CA LEU A 129 15.24 -18.49 -23.13
C LEU A 129 14.63 -17.14 -22.70
N TYR A 130 13.36 -16.91 -23.01
CA TYR A 130 12.67 -15.65 -22.68
C TYR A 130 12.07 -15.66 -21.28
N LEU A 131 11.63 -16.82 -20.81
CA LEU A 131 11.12 -16.95 -19.44
C LEU A 131 12.27 -17.11 -18.44
N PRO A 132 12.12 -16.57 -17.22
CA PRO A 132 13.13 -16.78 -16.19
C PRO A 132 13.22 -18.24 -15.80
N SER A 133 14.43 -18.69 -15.50
CA SER A 133 14.64 -20.00 -14.85
C SER A 133 13.96 -20.03 -13.48
N PRO A 134 13.70 -21.22 -12.90
CA PRO A 134 13.09 -21.33 -11.58
C PRO A 134 13.84 -20.56 -10.48
N ASP A 135 15.16 -20.60 -10.51
CA ASP A 135 15.99 -19.91 -9.52
C ASP A 135 15.92 -18.39 -9.69
N GLU A 136 16.02 -17.89 -10.91
CA GLU A 136 15.87 -16.46 -11.20
C GLU A 136 14.49 -15.93 -10.80
N ALA A 137 13.42 -16.66 -11.11
CA ALA A 137 12.06 -16.29 -10.74
C ALA A 137 11.87 -16.22 -9.21
N LEU A 138 12.34 -17.24 -8.48
CA LEU A 138 12.28 -17.29 -7.02
C LEU A 138 13.08 -16.16 -6.38
N ARG A 139 14.29 -15.88 -6.87
CA ARG A 139 15.13 -14.78 -6.38
C ARG A 139 14.48 -13.42 -6.65
N ALA A 140 13.93 -13.21 -7.84
CA ALA A 140 13.20 -12.00 -8.18
C ALA A 140 11.96 -11.81 -7.30
N ALA A 141 11.22 -12.88 -7.01
CA ALA A 141 10.08 -12.86 -6.08
C ALA A 141 10.53 -12.53 -4.65
N GLY A 142 11.66 -13.06 -4.17
CA GLY A 142 12.27 -12.72 -2.89
C GLY A 142 12.61 -11.24 -2.82
N GLN A 143 13.32 -10.72 -3.81
CA GLN A 143 13.67 -9.29 -3.89
C GLN A 143 12.44 -8.38 -3.95
N TYR A 144 11.41 -8.78 -4.70
CA TYR A 144 10.15 -8.05 -4.79
C TYR A 144 9.48 -7.93 -3.43
N ILE A 145 9.33 -9.04 -2.71
CA ILE A 145 8.62 -9.01 -1.43
C ILE A 145 9.39 -8.24 -0.35
N GLY A 146 10.72 -8.32 -0.32
CA GLY A 146 11.55 -7.53 0.58
C GLY A 146 11.29 -6.03 0.43
N ARG A 147 11.26 -5.52 -0.81
CA ARG A 147 10.92 -4.12 -1.10
C ARG A 147 9.47 -3.79 -0.72
N LYS A 148 8.53 -4.68 -1.03
CA LYS A 148 7.10 -4.44 -0.81
C LYS A 148 6.72 -4.30 0.65
N VAL A 149 7.37 -5.02 1.55
CA VAL A 149 7.04 -4.96 2.99
C VAL A 149 7.72 -3.79 3.70
N THR A 150 8.76 -3.20 3.13
CA THR A 150 9.52 -2.07 3.70
C THR A 150 8.66 -0.93 4.26
N PRO A 151 7.60 -0.43 3.54
CA PRO A 151 6.79 0.67 4.04
C PRO A 151 6.05 0.40 5.36
N ASN A 152 5.95 -0.87 5.77
CA ASN A 152 5.34 -1.20 7.06
C ASN A 152 6.27 -0.96 8.27
N PHE A 153 7.56 -0.75 8.01
CA PHE A 153 8.59 -0.63 9.06
C PHE A 153 9.29 0.73 9.05
N VAL A 154 9.11 1.52 8.00
CA VAL A 154 9.74 2.84 7.86
C VAL A 154 8.69 3.87 7.41
N PRO A 155 8.87 5.15 7.78
CA PRO A 155 8.05 6.23 7.23
C PRO A 155 8.18 6.29 5.71
N HIS A 156 7.07 6.50 5.03
CA HIS A 156 7.04 6.63 3.58
C HIS A 156 5.96 7.61 3.15
N TRP A 157 6.12 8.17 1.95
CA TRP A 157 5.13 9.03 1.33
C TRP A 157 4.26 8.22 0.39
N ASP A 158 2.95 8.26 0.63
CA ASP A 158 1.96 7.69 -0.28
C ASP A 158 1.47 8.75 -1.26
N ASN A 159 1.44 8.39 -2.55
CA ASN A 159 0.83 9.22 -3.57
C ASN A 159 -0.64 8.88 -3.71
N GLU A 160 -1.49 9.81 -3.32
CA GLU A 160 -2.94 9.64 -3.39
C GLU A 160 -3.52 10.49 -4.52
N SER A 161 -4.17 9.83 -5.47
CA SER A 161 -4.89 10.52 -6.53
C SER A 161 -6.30 10.88 -6.09
N ARG A 162 -6.68 12.13 -6.27
CA ARG A 162 -8.00 12.66 -5.98
C ARG A 162 -8.58 13.34 -7.21
N TRP A 163 -9.90 13.41 -7.24
CA TRP A 163 -10.64 14.15 -8.27
C TRP A 163 -11.37 15.33 -7.66
N PHE A 164 -11.66 16.33 -8.47
CA PHE A 164 -12.64 17.34 -8.14
C PHE A 164 -13.66 17.48 -9.26
N TYR A 165 -14.88 17.83 -8.88
CA TYR A 165 -15.96 17.99 -9.84
C TYR A 165 -15.90 19.35 -10.51
N LYS A 166 -16.19 19.38 -11.79
CA LYS A 166 -16.44 20.58 -12.60
C LYS A 166 -17.94 20.77 -12.79
N GLY A 167 -18.36 22.00 -13.01
CA GLY A 167 -19.75 22.39 -13.25
C GLY A 167 -19.86 23.44 -14.37
N GLU A 168 -21.11 23.74 -14.77
CA GLU A 168 -21.36 24.58 -15.95
C GLU A 168 -21.59 26.06 -15.63
N GLY A 169 -22.06 26.41 -14.44
CA GLY A 169 -22.34 27.81 -14.05
C GLY A 169 -21.07 28.66 -13.97
N ALA A 170 -21.22 29.99 -14.10
CA ALA A 170 -20.11 30.93 -14.06
C ALA A 170 -19.21 30.75 -12.81
N ARG A 171 -19.81 30.59 -11.63
CA ARG A 171 -19.08 30.33 -10.37
C ARG A 171 -18.34 29.01 -10.35
N TRP A 172 -18.91 27.97 -10.99
CA TRP A 172 -18.23 26.69 -11.16
C TRP A 172 -17.00 26.81 -12.07
N LYS A 173 -17.14 27.55 -13.17
CA LYS A 173 -16.02 27.79 -14.10
C LYS A 173 -14.90 28.58 -13.40
N GLU A 174 -15.29 29.61 -12.64
CA GLU A 174 -14.35 30.40 -11.83
C GLU A 174 -13.64 29.53 -10.77
N ALA A 175 -14.39 28.72 -10.00
CA ALA A 175 -13.81 27.80 -9.03
C ALA A 175 -12.86 26.79 -9.68
N THR A 176 -13.23 26.27 -10.86
CA THR A 176 -12.37 25.36 -11.64
C THR A 176 -11.09 26.05 -12.09
N ALA A 177 -11.18 27.30 -12.56
CA ALA A 177 -10.02 28.08 -12.97
C ALA A 177 -9.06 28.33 -11.78
N TYR A 178 -9.60 28.67 -10.63
CA TYR A 178 -8.82 28.83 -9.41
C TYR A 178 -8.11 27.53 -9.01
N ALA A 179 -8.81 26.41 -8.95
CA ALA A 179 -8.23 25.12 -8.61
C ALA A 179 -7.12 24.69 -9.59
N LEU A 180 -7.31 24.91 -10.90
CA LEU A 180 -6.31 24.63 -11.92
C LEU A 180 -5.10 25.57 -11.88
N SER A 181 -5.22 26.72 -11.21
CA SER A 181 -4.16 27.70 -10.98
C SER A 181 -3.57 27.61 -9.57
N ASP A 182 -3.80 26.51 -8.87
CA ASP A 182 -3.35 26.24 -7.50
C ASP A 182 -3.85 27.27 -6.45
N LYS A 183 -4.95 27.96 -6.76
CA LYS A 183 -5.62 28.91 -5.85
C LYS A 183 -6.78 28.23 -5.15
N TRP A 184 -6.44 27.32 -4.23
CA TRP A 184 -7.41 26.42 -3.62
C TRP A 184 -8.35 27.11 -2.63
N GLU A 185 -7.92 28.15 -1.92
CA GLU A 185 -8.75 28.96 -1.01
C GLU A 185 -9.85 29.67 -1.77
N GLU A 186 -9.53 30.30 -2.89
CA GLU A 186 -10.48 30.96 -3.75
C GLU A 186 -11.47 29.97 -4.37
N ALA A 187 -10.97 28.80 -4.82
CA ALA A 187 -11.80 27.73 -5.32
C ALA A 187 -12.79 27.24 -4.25
N ALA A 188 -12.31 26.99 -3.03
CA ALA A 188 -13.11 26.54 -1.90
C ALA A 188 -14.19 27.57 -1.52
N SER A 189 -13.87 28.85 -1.52
CA SER A 189 -14.84 29.91 -1.30
C SER A 189 -16.00 29.89 -2.32
N ARG A 190 -15.69 29.62 -3.61
CA ARG A 190 -16.70 29.49 -4.66
C ARG A 190 -17.54 28.21 -4.50
N TRP A 191 -16.90 27.07 -4.18
CA TRP A 191 -17.62 25.81 -3.91
C TRP A 191 -18.53 25.93 -2.68
N LYS A 192 -18.08 26.60 -1.61
CA LYS A 192 -18.90 26.86 -0.43
C LYS A 192 -20.14 27.68 -0.78
N HIS A 193 -19.97 28.74 -1.56
CA HIS A 193 -21.08 29.54 -2.05
C HIS A 193 -22.08 28.72 -2.89
N VAL A 194 -21.57 27.83 -3.78
CA VAL A 194 -22.44 26.92 -4.57
C VAL A 194 -23.18 25.96 -3.65
N TYR A 195 -22.52 25.39 -2.65
CA TYR A 195 -23.16 24.49 -1.69
C TYR A 195 -24.30 25.16 -0.93
N GLU A 196 -24.11 26.38 -0.48
CA GLU A 196 -25.07 27.13 0.34
C GLU A 196 -26.25 27.67 -0.48
N ASN A 197 -26.01 28.09 -1.72
CA ASN A 197 -26.99 28.89 -2.48
C ASN A 197 -27.58 28.18 -3.71
N SER A 198 -27.07 27.01 -4.14
CA SER A 198 -27.66 26.33 -5.29
C SER A 198 -28.93 25.59 -4.90
N SER A 199 -29.98 25.77 -5.68
CA SER A 199 -31.21 24.96 -5.60
C SER A 199 -31.02 23.53 -6.16
N ARG A 200 -29.97 23.32 -6.95
CA ARG A 200 -29.68 22.03 -7.60
C ARG A 200 -28.91 21.12 -6.67
N TRP A 201 -29.58 20.08 -6.17
CA TRP A 201 -28.99 19.13 -5.24
C TRP A 201 -27.66 18.53 -5.73
N LYS A 202 -27.55 18.25 -7.05
CA LYS A 202 -26.34 17.67 -7.67
C LYS A 202 -25.15 18.61 -7.62
N GLU A 203 -25.38 19.92 -7.78
CA GLU A 203 -24.33 20.93 -7.62
C GLU A 203 -23.88 21.04 -6.18
N ARG A 204 -24.81 21.00 -5.23
CA ARG A 204 -24.49 21.00 -3.81
C ARG A 204 -23.65 19.78 -3.41
N ALA A 205 -24.03 18.58 -3.86
CA ALA A 205 -23.29 17.35 -3.59
C ALA A 205 -21.85 17.42 -4.14
N LYS A 206 -21.69 17.86 -5.39
CA LYS A 206 -20.38 18.02 -6.02
C LYS A 206 -19.52 19.08 -5.32
N ALA A 207 -20.11 20.19 -4.92
CA ALA A 207 -19.42 21.25 -4.19
C ALA A 207 -18.94 20.77 -2.82
N ALA A 208 -19.75 19.99 -2.11
CA ALA A 208 -19.36 19.37 -0.85
C ALA A 208 -18.17 18.42 -1.02
N SER A 209 -18.15 17.61 -2.09
CA SER A 209 -17.01 16.75 -2.39
C SER A 209 -15.72 17.55 -2.66
N ASN A 210 -15.83 18.65 -3.41
CA ASN A 210 -14.68 19.50 -3.69
C ASN A 210 -14.15 20.21 -2.43
N LEU A 211 -15.06 20.59 -1.51
CA LEU A 211 -14.66 21.12 -0.20
C LEU A 211 -13.96 20.06 0.65
N ALA A 212 -14.41 18.80 0.60
CA ALA A 212 -13.69 17.69 1.26
C ALA A 212 -12.24 17.60 0.78
N LEU A 213 -12.02 17.66 -0.54
CA LEU A 213 -10.67 17.66 -1.11
C LEU A 213 -9.83 18.85 -0.60
N PHE A 214 -10.40 20.05 -0.60
CA PHE A 214 -9.70 21.23 -0.08
C PHE A 214 -9.24 21.06 1.37
N TYR A 215 -10.13 20.58 2.25
CA TYR A 215 -9.79 20.35 3.65
C TYR A 215 -8.80 19.17 3.83
N GLU A 216 -8.89 18.13 3.00
CA GLU A 216 -7.89 17.04 2.98
C GLU A 216 -6.50 17.56 2.63
N MET A 217 -6.37 18.43 1.62
CA MET A 217 -5.10 19.06 1.24
C MET A 217 -4.52 19.96 2.34
N LYS A 218 -5.38 20.53 3.19
CA LYS A 218 -4.96 21.32 4.37
C LYS A 218 -4.70 20.45 5.61
N THR A 219 -4.69 19.11 5.47
CA THR A 219 -4.56 18.16 6.59
C THR A 219 -5.65 18.28 7.66
N GLN A 220 -6.74 18.99 7.38
CA GLN A 220 -7.91 19.11 8.25
C GLN A 220 -8.84 17.90 8.01
N LEU A 221 -8.37 16.71 8.42
CA LEU A 221 -8.99 15.45 8.06
C LEU A 221 -10.42 15.29 8.57
N LYS A 222 -10.75 15.87 9.73
CA LYS A 222 -12.10 15.84 10.29
C LYS A 222 -13.07 16.65 9.43
N ASP A 223 -12.69 17.87 9.07
CA ASP A 223 -13.51 18.73 8.21
C ASP A 223 -13.66 18.09 6.81
N ALA A 224 -12.58 17.52 6.28
CA ALA A 224 -12.62 16.75 5.02
C ALA A 224 -13.63 15.62 5.07
N TYR A 225 -13.62 14.82 6.15
CA TYR A 225 -14.55 13.73 6.36
C TYR A 225 -16.00 14.22 6.42
N ASP A 226 -16.26 15.28 7.19
CA ASP A 226 -17.60 15.84 7.35
C ASP A 226 -18.17 16.37 6.02
N TRP A 227 -17.35 17.00 5.19
CA TRP A 227 -17.74 17.45 3.86
C TRP A 227 -17.95 16.28 2.87
N ALA A 228 -17.11 15.27 2.92
CA ALA A 228 -17.30 14.07 2.10
C ALA A 228 -18.58 13.31 2.48
N ALA A 229 -18.87 13.20 3.78
CA ALA A 229 -20.11 12.60 4.29
C ALA A 229 -21.34 13.38 3.82
N LYS A 230 -21.34 14.70 3.89
CA LYS A 230 -22.43 15.53 3.33
C LYS A 230 -22.65 15.29 1.84
N SER A 231 -21.56 15.17 1.07
CA SER A 231 -21.65 14.83 -0.37
C SER A 231 -22.30 13.46 -0.58
N TYR A 232 -21.81 12.44 0.14
CA TYR A 232 -22.36 11.10 0.10
C TYR A 232 -23.87 11.07 0.44
N GLU A 233 -24.26 11.69 1.54
CA GLU A 233 -25.66 11.77 1.98
C GLU A 233 -26.58 12.38 0.91
N ILE A 234 -26.17 13.47 0.28
CA ILE A 234 -26.96 14.12 -0.76
C ILE A 234 -27.12 13.20 -1.97
N PHE A 235 -26.06 12.56 -2.44
CA PHE A 235 -26.13 11.62 -3.57
C PHE A 235 -26.97 10.40 -3.20
N ASN A 236 -26.77 9.81 -2.02
CA ASN A 236 -27.48 8.63 -1.55
C ASN A 236 -28.99 8.89 -1.40
N ASN A 237 -29.38 9.98 -0.75
CA ASN A 237 -30.76 10.35 -0.54
C ASN A 237 -31.53 10.65 -1.86
N LYS A 238 -30.81 11.05 -2.91
CA LYS A 238 -31.42 11.41 -4.21
C LYS A 238 -31.41 10.27 -5.24
N LYS A 239 -30.46 9.35 -5.16
CA LYS A 239 -30.23 8.34 -6.22
C LYS A 239 -29.98 6.92 -5.69
N GLY A 240 -29.81 6.76 -4.39
CA GLY A 240 -29.52 5.47 -3.76
C GLY A 240 -28.05 5.05 -3.88
N GLU A 241 -27.73 3.92 -3.26
CA GLU A 241 -26.35 3.41 -3.14
C GLU A 241 -25.75 2.93 -4.44
N ASP A 242 -26.56 2.45 -5.38
CA ASP A 242 -26.08 1.94 -6.67
C ASP A 242 -25.66 3.01 -7.67
N TYR A 243 -25.96 4.26 -7.40
CA TYR A 243 -25.55 5.36 -8.24
C TYR A 243 -24.02 5.57 -8.18
N ASN A 244 -23.38 5.65 -9.34
CA ASN A 244 -21.91 5.72 -9.42
C ASN A 244 -21.27 6.82 -8.56
N TYR A 245 -21.86 8.01 -8.53
CA TYR A 245 -21.34 9.10 -7.68
C TYR A 245 -21.53 8.79 -6.19
N THR A 246 -22.58 8.09 -5.78
CA THR A 246 -22.76 7.64 -4.40
C THR A 246 -21.65 6.64 -4.03
N LYS A 247 -21.39 5.64 -4.88
CA LYS A 247 -20.31 4.67 -4.69
C LYS A 247 -18.94 5.35 -4.55
N MET A 248 -18.65 6.31 -5.43
CA MET A 248 -17.42 7.08 -5.38
C MET A 248 -17.29 7.84 -4.05
N GLN A 249 -18.34 8.53 -3.61
CA GLN A 249 -18.31 9.28 -2.36
C GLN A 249 -18.20 8.37 -1.14
N ARG A 250 -18.83 7.19 -1.14
CA ARG A 250 -18.66 6.20 -0.08
C ARG A 250 -17.20 5.79 0.05
N LEU A 251 -16.55 5.44 -1.05
CA LEU A 251 -15.12 5.09 -1.06
C LEU A 251 -14.24 6.24 -0.53
N TYR A 252 -14.61 7.47 -0.86
CA TYR A 252 -13.87 8.63 -0.38
C TYR A 252 -14.03 8.84 1.15
N VAL A 253 -15.25 8.70 1.68
CA VAL A 253 -15.52 8.72 3.13
C VAL A 253 -14.75 7.62 3.85
N GLU A 254 -14.75 6.39 3.29
CA GLU A 254 -14.00 5.25 3.84
C GLU A 254 -12.48 5.52 3.86
N ALA A 255 -11.93 6.08 2.78
CA ALA A 255 -10.50 6.44 2.68
C ALA A 255 -10.10 7.49 3.73
N LEU A 256 -10.89 8.57 3.87
CA LEU A 256 -10.66 9.59 4.90
C LEU A 256 -10.78 9.00 6.31
N GLY A 257 -11.76 8.13 6.55
CA GLY A 257 -11.91 7.44 7.84
C GLY A 257 -10.73 6.54 8.18
N LYS A 258 -10.13 5.85 7.20
CA LYS A 258 -8.89 5.08 7.38
C LYS A 258 -7.73 6.00 7.75
N ARG A 259 -7.56 7.11 7.03
CA ARG A 259 -6.49 8.09 7.26
C ARG A 259 -6.58 8.71 8.66
N ILE A 260 -7.76 9.10 9.12
CA ILE A 260 -7.98 9.61 10.48
C ILE A 260 -7.56 8.58 11.53
N ARG A 261 -7.94 7.30 11.35
CA ARG A 261 -7.55 6.24 12.29
C ARG A 261 -6.04 5.99 12.31
N SER A 262 -5.39 6.06 11.16
CA SER A 262 -3.92 5.93 11.06
C SER A 262 -3.22 7.08 11.76
N ASP A 263 -3.69 8.31 11.55
CA ASP A 263 -3.17 9.52 12.20
C ASP A 263 -3.30 9.44 13.73
N GLN A 264 -4.48 9.05 14.23
CA GLN A 264 -4.71 8.83 15.67
C GLN A 264 -3.80 7.72 16.26
N LYS A 265 -3.51 6.68 15.46
CA LYS A 265 -2.61 5.61 15.91
C LYS A 265 -1.18 6.10 16.02
N LEU A 266 -0.72 6.89 15.05
CA LEU A 266 0.60 7.53 15.06
C LEU A 266 0.76 8.46 16.28
N ASN A 267 -0.19 9.36 16.51
CA ASN A 267 -0.16 10.30 17.63
C ASN A 267 -0.06 9.58 18.97
N LYS A 268 -0.79 8.46 19.14
CA LYS A 268 -0.67 7.61 20.34
C LYS A 268 0.71 6.95 20.49
N GLN A 269 1.38 6.62 19.38
CA GLN A 269 2.72 6.01 19.42
C GLN A 269 3.80 7.01 19.81
N PHE A 270 3.63 8.28 19.41
CA PHE A 270 4.57 9.36 19.71
C PHE A 270 4.24 10.13 21.00
N GLY A 271 3.16 9.78 21.71
CA GLY A 271 2.81 10.36 23.02
C GLY A 271 2.16 11.74 22.95
N GLU A 272 1.57 12.09 21.81
CA GLU A 272 0.72 13.27 21.62
C GLU A 272 -0.77 12.97 21.82
#